data_95e5eb0ab376be064cfd89d69cd746ac
#
_entry.id   95e5eb0ab376be064cfd89d69cd746ac
#
_cell.length_a   1.000
_cell.length_b   1.000
_cell.length_c   1.000
_cell.angle_alpha   90.00
_cell.angle_beta   90.00
_cell.angle_gamma   90.00
#
_symmetry.space_group_name_H-M   'P 1'
#
loop_
_entity.id
_entity.type
_entity.pdbx_description
1 polymer ?
#
loop_
_entity_poly.entity_id
_entity_poly.type
_entity_poly.pdbx_seq_one_letter_code
_entity_poly.pdbx_strand_id
1 'polypeptide(L)'
;SLLTKKSVEDIRLLRKKWSILPTYKMVDTCASEFEALTPYYYSTYETENEAVPDKTNKAVVLGSGPIRIGQGIEFDYCSVHAAWALQKRKIDSIFINSNPETVSTDFDTSDRLYFEPIDQESVFDILENEETTNTFPSTIVQFGGQTAINLTKKLEKMNHPILGTSAKSTEMASDRGYFEELTSRIGVPQPPAGTSLNFEEAKKIAERIKYPVIVRPSFVLGGMAMNIIDNENDLESYFEEHDFSNLINPEILIDKYIEGIELEIDAVSDGKDILIPGIMLHLEKAGVHSGDSVAVYPAKGITRQEKEVILEYSKKIAQEINIVGLMNIQFILDRSGKVPKVYVIEVNPRSS
;
A
#
# COMPACT_ATOMS: atom_id res chain seq x y z
N SER A 1 -14.29 5.84 20.87
CA SER A 1 -15.18 4.71 20.49
C SER A 1 -15.09 3.54 21.46
N LEU A 2 -13.89 3.14 21.90
CA LEU A 2 -13.70 2.01 22.84
C LEU A 2 -14.51 2.13 24.12
N LEU A 3 -14.53 3.32 24.76
CA LEU A 3 -15.23 3.55 26.02
C LEU A 3 -16.75 3.64 25.87
N THR A 4 -17.23 4.15 24.75
CA THR A 4 -18.66 4.44 24.53
C THR A 4 -19.37 3.37 23.72
N LYS A 5 -18.65 2.40 23.13
CA LYS A 5 -19.14 1.40 22.16
C LYS A 5 -19.84 2.02 20.95
N LYS A 6 -19.62 3.32 20.68
CA LYS A 6 -20.10 4.02 19.47
C LYS A 6 -19.07 3.92 18.35
N SER A 7 -19.52 4.00 17.11
CA SER A 7 -18.60 4.09 15.97
C SER A 7 -17.81 5.40 16.00
N VAL A 8 -16.68 5.44 15.28
CA VAL A 8 -15.89 6.69 15.12
C VAL A 8 -16.75 7.75 14.43
N GLU A 9 -17.53 7.35 13.44
CA GLU A 9 -18.48 8.20 12.71
C GLU A 9 -19.54 8.83 13.61
N ASP A 10 -20.14 8.04 14.51
CA ASP A 10 -21.14 8.56 15.47
C ASP A 10 -20.53 9.59 16.42
N ILE A 11 -19.31 9.34 16.90
CA ILE A 11 -18.61 10.28 17.79
C ILE A 11 -18.27 11.56 17.01
N ARG A 12 -17.80 11.45 15.77
CA ARG A 12 -17.53 12.60 14.93
C ARG A 12 -18.79 13.46 14.67
N LEU A 13 -19.91 12.83 14.38
CA LEU A 13 -21.21 13.52 14.24
C LEU A 13 -21.64 14.24 15.52
N LEU A 14 -21.42 13.62 16.69
CA LEU A 14 -21.68 14.27 17.99
C LEU A 14 -20.77 15.47 18.22
N ARG A 15 -19.48 15.38 17.90
CA ARG A 15 -18.54 16.49 18.00
C ARG A 15 -18.97 17.66 17.11
N LYS A 16 -19.34 17.37 15.85
CA LYS A 16 -19.89 18.38 14.93
C LYS A 16 -21.14 19.05 15.48
N LYS A 17 -22.09 18.26 16.01
CA LYS A 17 -23.32 18.79 16.63
C LYS A 17 -23.04 19.70 17.81
N TRP A 18 -21.96 19.48 18.54
CA TRP A 18 -21.55 20.29 19.68
C TRP A 18 -20.54 21.39 19.31
N SER A 19 -20.25 21.56 18.03
CA SER A 19 -19.23 22.51 17.52
C SER A 19 -17.84 22.27 18.14
N ILE A 20 -17.52 21.01 18.47
CA ILE A 20 -16.20 20.58 18.92
C ILE A 20 -15.43 20.12 17.68
N LEU A 21 -14.85 21.07 16.96
CA LEU A 21 -14.05 20.83 15.77
C LEU A 21 -12.60 21.23 16.04
N PRO A 22 -11.63 20.52 15.44
CA PRO A 22 -10.26 20.97 15.52
C PRO A 22 -10.06 22.28 14.75
N THR A 23 -9.15 23.08 15.22
CA THR A 23 -8.54 24.19 14.51
C THR A 23 -7.08 23.87 14.29
N TYR A 24 -6.44 24.56 13.38
CA TYR A 24 -5.05 24.29 13.01
C TYR A 24 -4.21 25.53 13.30
N LYS A 25 -3.14 25.32 14.04
CA LYS A 25 -2.17 26.36 14.37
C LYS A 25 -0.88 26.14 13.60
N MET A 26 -0.25 27.24 13.21
CA MET A 26 1.07 27.21 12.58
C MET A 26 2.13 26.85 13.62
N VAL A 27 3.08 26.01 13.24
CA VAL A 27 4.24 25.72 14.09
C VAL A 27 5.15 26.94 14.09
N ASP A 28 5.37 27.51 15.27
CA ASP A 28 6.30 28.60 15.44
C ASP A 28 7.76 28.08 15.37
N THR A 29 8.40 28.32 14.23
CA THR A 29 9.80 27.94 13.99
C THR A 29 10.78 29.06 14.33
N CYS A 30 10.28 30.21 14.80
CA CYS A 30 11.06 31.41 15.06
C CYS A 30 11.13 31.79 16.54
N ALA A 31 10.68 30.92 17.46
CA ALA A 31 10.67 31.15 18.91
C ALA A 31 10.00 32.49 19.32
N SER A 32 8.97 32.87 18.60
CA SER A 32 8.23 34.16 18.77
C SER A 32 9.07 35.43 18.58
N GLU A 33 10.27 35.31 18.00
CA GLU A 33 11.09 36.49 17.67
C GLU A 33 10.59 37.19 16.39
N PHE A 34 10.02 36.43 15.47
CA PHE A 34 9.46 36.88 14.19
C PHE A 34 8.18 36.14 13.90
N GLU A 35 7.34 36.67 13.01
CA GLU A 35 6.18 35.98 12.51
C GLU A 35 6.64 34.71 11.72
N ALA A 36 6.17 33.55 12.14
CA ALA A 36 6.44 32.33 11.41
C ALA A 36 5.66 32.33 10.08
N LEU A 37 6.36 32.08 8.98
CA LEU A 37 5.79 31.99 7.64
C LEU A 37 5.85 30.57 7.07
N THR A 38 6.28 29.58 7.88
CA THR A 38 6.36 28.19 7.47
C THR A 38 4.97 27.58 7.39
N PRO A 39 4.61 26.88 6.30
CA PRO A 39 3.27 26.32 6.11
C PRO A 39 3.07 25.02 6.89
N TYR A 40 3.51 24.96 8.15
CA TYR A 40 3.43 23.84 9.06
C TYR A 40 2.28 24.01 10.03
N TYR A 41 1.38 23.03 10.08
CA TYR A 41 0.19 23.09 10.90
C TYR A 41 0.06 21.82 11.78
N TYR A 42 -0.50 22.01 12.98
CA TYR A 42 -0.92 20.94 13.88
C TYR A 42 -2.33 21.23 14.38
N SER A 43 -3.07 20.19 14.72
CA SER A 43 -4.43 20.33 15.23
C SER A 43 -4.45 20.70 16.71
N THR A 44 -5.42 21.52 17.07
CA THR A 44 -5.73 21.89 18.44
C THR A 44 -7.24 22.15 18.60
N TYR A 45 -7.70 22.40 19.83
CA TYR A 45 -9.10 22.75 20.11
C TYR A 45 -9.20 24.16 20.67
N GLU A 46 -8.68 25.11 19.91
CA GLU A 46 -8.71 26.54 20.21
C GLU A 46 -9.79 27.26 19.39
N THR A 47 -9.84 28.59 19.52
CA THR A 47 -10.88 29.39 18.84
C THR A 47 -10.46 29.93 17.49
N GLU A 48 -9.17 29.98 17.23
CA GLU A 48 -8.60 30.56 16.00
C GLU A 48 -7.99 29.49 15.12
N ASN A 49 -8.33 29.53 13.83
CA ASN A 49 -7.78 28.64 12.80
C ASN A 49 -6.82 29.43 11.91
N GLU A 50 -5.53 29.09 11.93
CA GLU A 50 -4.50 29.73 11.11
C GLU A 50 -4.34 29.06 9.75
N ALA A 51 -4.76 27.80 9.60
CA ALA A 51 -4.81 27.12 8.30
C ALA A 51 -6.08 27.48 7.53
N VAL A 52 -6.24 28.76 7.19
CA VAL A 52 -7.39 29.21 6.41
C VAL A 52 -7.30 28.67 4.98
N PRO A 53 -8.32 27.92 4.50
CA PRO A 53 -8.31 27.39 3.15
C PRO A 53 -8.44 28.51 2.12
N ASP A 54 -7.63 28.45 1.08
CA ASP A 54 -7.78 29.31 -0.09
C ASP A 54 -8.61 28.62 -1.18
N LYS A 55 -8.96 29.37 -2.23
CA LYS A 55 -9.79 28.87 -3.34
C LYS A 55 -8.96 28.34 -4.51
N THR A 56 -7.73 27.95 -4.26
CA THR A 56 -6.84 27.42 -5.30
C THR A 56 -7.21 26.00 -5.69
N ASN A 57 -6.74 25.57 -6.84
CA ASN A 57 -6.78 24.16 -7.22
C ASN A 57 -5.71 23.41 -6.41
N LYS A 58 -6.12 22.44 -5.60
CA LYS A 58 -5.25 21.77 -4.65
C LYS A 58 -5.50 20.26 -4.58
N ALA A 59 -4.47 19.54 -4.19
CA ALA A 59 -4.55 18.10 -3.94
C ALA A 59 -3.78 17.72 -2.66
N VAL A 60 -4.27 16.70 -1.98
CA VAL A 60 -3.67 16.18 -0.75
C VAL A 60 -2.83 14.94 -1.07
N VAL A 61 -1.62 14.88 -0.54
CA VAL A 61 -0.75 13.71 -0.56
C VAL A 61 -0.66 13.15 0.85
N LEU A 62 -1.08 11.89 1.02
CA LEU A 62 -0.92 11.19 2.29
C LEU A 62 0.46 10.54 2.36
N GLY A 63 1.24 10.89 3.38
CA GLY A 63 2.51 10.26 3.68
C GLY A 63 2.36 8.87 4.29
N SER A 64 3.49 8.23 4.58
CA SER A 64 3.54 6.87 5.15
C SER A 64 3.45 6.84 6.67
N GLY A 65 3.58 7.98 7.33
CA GLY A 65 3.82 8.03 8.77
C GLY A 65 5.22 7.53 9.12
N PRO A 66 5.46 7.08 10.35
CA PRO A 66 6.72 6.46 10.74
C PRO A 66 7.00 5.21 9.91
N ILE A 67 8.25 5.04 9.47
CA ILE A 67 8.70 3.87 8.72
C ILE A 67 8.52 2.60 9.59
N ARG A 68 7.93 1.57 9.00
CA ARG A 68 7.68 0.27 9.64
C ARG A 68 8.57 -0.80 9.04
N ILE A 69 8.69 -1.93 9.72
CA ILE A 69 9.36 -3.13 9.18
C ILE A 69 8.73 -3.49 7.82
N GLY A 70 9.57 -3.73 6.81
CA GLY A 70 9.14 -3.99 5.43
C GLY A 70 8.78 -2.74 4.62
N GLN A 71 9.09 -1.54 5.13
CA GLN A 71 8.97 -0.27 4.42
C GLN A 71 10.34 0.43 4.39
N GLY A 72 10.61 1.13 3.30
CA GLY A 72 11.80 1.93 3.14
C GLY A 72 11.47 3.39 2.81
N ILE A 73 12.50 4.14 2.45
CA ILE A 73 12.38 5.57 2.11
C ILE A 73 11.66 5.83 0.78
N GLU A 74 11.42 4.81 -0.03
CA GLU A 74 10.76 4.91 -1.33
C GLU A 74 9.38 5.57 -1.24
N PHE A 75 8.63 5.32 -0.17
CA PHE A 75 7.32 5.95 0.04
C PHE A 75 7.46 7.47 0.20
N ASP A 76 8.43 7.92 0.98
CA ASP A 76 8.67 9.35 1.18
C ASP A 76 9.18 10.00 -0.11
N TYR A 77 10.12 9.37 -0.79
CA TYR A 77 10.63 9.81 -2.09
C TYR A 77 9.49 9.99 -3.12
N CYS A 78 8.62 9.01 -3.27
CA CYS A 78 7.48 9.10 -4.18
C CYS A 78 6.50 10.20 -3.78
N SER A 79 6.27 10.39 -2.49
CA SER A 79 5.41 11.45 -1.95
C SER A 79 5.94 12.85 -2.26
N VAL A 80 7.25 13.08 -2.06
CA VAL A 80 7.94 14.33 -2.40
C VAL A 80 7.80 14.63 -3.90
N HIS A 81 8.08 13.63 -4.76
CA HIS A 81 7.95 13.78 -6.19
C HIS A 81 6.50 14.05 -6.64
N ALA A 82 5.50 13.47 -5.93
CA ALA A 82 4.10 13.77 -6.19
C ALA A 82 3.77 15.24 -5.88
N ALA A 83 4.21 15.78 -4.73
CA ALA A 83 4.04 17.17 -4.39
C ALA A 83 4.66 18.09 -5.46
N TRP A 84 5.91 17.84 -5.85
CA TRP A 84 6.57 18.61 -6.90
C TRP A 84 5.90 18.50 -8.28
N ALA A 85 5.31 17.33 -8.60
CA ALA A 85 4.56 17.16 -9.85
C ALA A 85 3.25 17.96 -9.85
N LEU A 86 2.58 18.07 -8.71
CA LEU A 86 1.42 18.94 -8.51
C LEU A 86 1.79 20.42 -8.69
N GLN A 87 2.82 20.89 -8.00
CA GLN A 87 3.32 22.27 -8.08
C GLN A 87 3.70 22.66 -9.51
N LYS A 88 4.40 21.77 -10.25
CA LYS A 88 4.71 22.00 -11.68
C LYS A 88 3.46 22.18 -12.54
N ARG A 89 2.33 21.64 -12.12
CA ARG A 89 1.02 21.78 -12.79
C ARG A 89 0.18 22.91 -12.22
N LYS A 90 0.72 23.72 -11.31
CA LYS A 90 0.02 24.80 -10.60
C LYS A 90 -1.18 24.27 -9.82
N ILE A 91 -1.00 23.14 -9.18
CA ILE A 91 -1.91 22.53 -8.22
C ILE A 91 -1.21 22.62 -6.88
N ASP A 92 -1.80 23.28 -5.90
CA ASP A 92 -1.21 23.40 -4.58
C ASP A 92 -1.19 22.06 -3.89
N SER A 93 -0.01 21.70 -3.41
CA SER A 93 0.24 20.42 -2.74
C SER A 93 0.03 20.58 -1.23
N ILE A 94 -0.91 19.79 -0.69
CA ILE A 94 -1.12 19.67 0.75
C ILE A 94 -0.56 18.31 1.17
N PHE A 95 0.31 18.32 2.19
CA PHE A 95 0.90 17.09 2.71
C PHE A 95 0.36 16.77 4.10
N ILE A 96 0.04 15.52 4.36
CA ILE A 96 -0.33 15.03 5.69
C ILE A 96 0.65 13.92 6.07
N ASN A 97 1.46 14.13 7.11
CA ASN A 97 2.40 13.14 7.60
C ASN A 97 2.70 13.35 9.09
N SER A 98 3.03 12.28 9.79
CA SER A 98 3.41 12.28 11.20
C SER A 98 4.88 11.92 11.45
N ASN A 99 5.69 11.75 10.40
CA ASN A 99 7.12 11.51 10.53
C ASN A 99 7.88 12.83 10.44
N PRO A 100 8.48 13.35 11.53
CA PRO A 100 9.16 14.64 11.51
C PRO A 100 10.55 14.59 10.88
N GLU A 101 11.11 13.40 10.67
CA GLU A 101 12.49 13.22 10.19
C GLU A 101 12.53 12.66 8.76
N THR A 102 11.84 13.32 7.85
CA THR A 102 11.81 12.92 6.44
C THR A 102 11.63 14.11 5.53
N VAL A 103 12.08 14.01 4.27
CA VAL A 103 12.11 15.12 3.30
C VAL A 103 10.71 15.62 2.97
N SER A 104 9.68 14.77 2.99
CA SER A 104 8.31 15.20 2.73
C SER A 104 7.76 16.16 3.78
N THR A 105 8.39 16.22 4.95
CA THR A 105 8.01 17.15 6.04
C THR A 105 8.96 18.34 6.16
N ASP A 106 9.84 18.54 5.18
CA ASP A 106 10.62 19.76 5.06
C ASP A 106 9.71 20.93 4.60
N PHE A 107 9.98 22.13 5.10
CA PHE A 107 9.11 23.30 4.94
C PHE A 107 8.92 23.77 3.49
N ASP A 108 9.81 23.40 2.59
CA ASP A 108 9.81 23.79 1.17
C ASP A 108 9.34 22.67 0.23
N THR A 109 8.95 21.51 0.76
CA THR A 109 8.53 20.38 -0.06
C THR A 109 7.11 20.52 -0.59
N SER A 110 6.19 21.05 0.21
CA SER A 110 4.78 21.23 -0.14
C SER A 110 4.30 22.66 0.18
N ASP A 111 3.18 23.06 -0.41
CA ASP A 111 2.59 24.36 -0.16
C ASP A 111 1.94 24.46 1.23
N ARG A 112 1.49 23.29 1.76
CA ARG A 112 1.00 23.14 3.14
C ARG A 112 1.36 21.78 3.69
N LEU A 113 1.79 21.74 4.96
CA LEU A 113 2.04 20.51 5.68
C LEU A 113 1.22 20.46 6.97
N TYR A 114 0.48 19.37 7.16
CA TYR A 114 -0.19 19.04 8.41
C TYR A 114 0.60 17.92 9.12
N PHE A 115 1.14 18.24 10.29
CA PHE A 115 1.76 17.28 11.19
C PHE A 115 0.68 16.54 11.98
N GLU A 116 0.09 15.51 11.35
CA GLU A 116 -1.01 14.76 11.94
C GLU A 116 -0.87 13.26 11.65
N PRO A 117 -1.42 12.41 12.51
CA PRO A 117 -1.50 10.98 12.25
C PRO A 117 -2.24 10.68 10.94
N ILE A 118 -1.80 9.61 10.26
CA ILE A 118 -2.47 9.10 9.06
C ILE A 118 -3.61 8.16 9.50
N ASP A 119 -4.53 8.69 10.26
CA ASP A 119 -5.76 7.98 10.66
C ASP A 119 -7.02 8.63 10.07
N GLN A 120 -8.15 7.95 10.24
CA GLN A 120 -9.40 8.40 9.64
C GLN A 120 -9.85 9.75 10.18
N GLU A 121 -9.73 9.98 11.48
CA GLU A 121 -10.24 11.21 12.13
C GLU A 121 -9.43 12.42 11.68
N SER A 122 -8.11 12.35 11.83
CA SER A 122 -7.20 13.45 11.48
C SER A 122 -7.26 13.82 10.00
N VAL A 123 -7.22 12.80 9.12
CA VAL A 123 -7.28 13.03 7.67
C VAL A 123 -8.62 13.66 7.26
N PHE A 124 -9.74 13.18 7.80
CA PHE A 124 -11.05 13.74 7.46
C PHE A 124 -11.25 15.16 7.97
N ASP A 125 -10.76 15.46 9.18
CA ASP A 125 -10.85 16.81 9.75
C ASP A 125 -10.02 17.81 8.92
N ILE A 126 -8.84 17.40 8.42
CA ILE A 126 -8.03 18.23 7.52
C ILE A 126 -8.73 18.42 6.17
N LEU A 127 -9.26 17.35 5.55
CA LEU A 127 -9.95 17.45 4.28
C LEU A 127 -11.18 18.35 4.37
N GLU A 128 -11.90 18.33 5.48
CA GLU A 128 -13.01 19.27 5.73
C GLU A 128 -12.52 20.69 5.97
N ASN A 129 -11.40 20.88 6.66
CA ASN A 129 -10.80 22.22 6.81
C ASN A 129 -10.38 22.78 5.44
N GLU A 130 -9.89 21.94 4.53
CA GLU A 130 -9.43 22.34 3.20
C GLU A 130 -10.55 22.37 2.15
N GLU A 131 -11.80 22.07 2.53
CA GLU A 131 -12.95 22.16 1.63
C GLU A 131 -13.19 23.59 1.19
N THR A 132 -13.37 23.79 -0.11
CA THR A 132 -13.74 25.09 -0.68
C THR A 132 -14.90 24.96 -1.64
N THR A 133 -15.88 25.86 -1.55
CA THR A 133 -17.04 25.88 -2.46
C THR A 133 -17.77 24.54 -2.61
N ASN A 134 -17.91 23.78 -1.50
CA ASN A 134 -18.48 22.43 -1.45
C ASN A 134 -17.69 21.39 -2.28
N THR A 135 -16.39 21.60 -2.44
CA THR A 135 -15.52 20.66 -3.15
C THR A 135 -14.33 20.31 -2.27
N PHE A 136 -14.16 19.01 -2.00
CA PHE A 136 -12.99 18.48 -1.32
C PHE A 136 -11.79 18.42 -2.25
N PRO A 137 -10.57 18.67 -1.74
CA PRO A 137 -9.38 18.41 -2.52
C PRO A 137 -9.25 16.90 -2.83
N SER A 138 -8.76 16.58 -4.02
CA SER A 138 -8.47 15.19 -4.39
C SER A 138 -7.30 14.65 -3.58
N THR A 139 -7.38 13.37 -3.16
CA THR A 139 -6.39 12.76 -2.26
C THR A 139 -5.61 11.66 -2.95
N ILE A 140 -4.28 11.75 -2.89
CA ILE A 140 -3.33 10.72 -3.36
C ILE A 140 -2.97 9.83 -2.17
N VAL A 141 -3.26 8.54 -2.28
CA VAL A 141 -3.03 7.54 -1.21
C VAL A 141 -1.92 6.54 -1.54
N GLN A 142 -1.49 6.46 -2.81
CA GLN A 142 -0.61 5.40 -3.32
C GLN A 142 0.83 5.47 -2.81
N PHE A 143 1.25 6.61 -2.25
CA PHE A 143 2.62 6.83 -1.79
C PHE A 143 2.79 6.69 -0.28
N GLY A 144 1.70 6.55 0.46
CA GLY A 144 1.71 6.43 1.93
C GLY A 144 1.76 4.99 2.46
N GLY A 145 2.09 4.01 1.61
CA GLY A 145 2.11 2.60 1.99
C GLY A 145 0.75 2.09 2.45
N GLN A 146 0.75 0.98 3.19
CA GLN A 146 -0.50 0.33 3.62
C GLN A 146 -1.34 1.23 4.54
N THR A 147 -0.73 2.11 5.31
CA THR A 147 -1.45 3.02 6.22
C THR A 147 -2.39 3.95 5.45
N ALA A 148 -1.90 4.60 4.40
CA ALA A 148 -2.72 5.48 3.56
C ALA A 148 -3.70 4.70 2.67
N ILE A 149 -3.28 3.57 2.10
CA ILE A 149 -4.13 2.70 1.27
C ILE A 149 -5.35 2.22 2.05
N ASN A 150 -5.21 1.88 3.32
CA ASN A 150 -6.33 1.45 4.17
C ASN A 150 -7.42 2.53 4.38
N LEU A 151 -7.11 3.80 4.12
CA LEU A 151 -8.08 4.89 4.19
C LEU A 151 -8.91 5.04 2.91
N THR A 152 -8.47 4.49 1.77
CA THR A 152 -9.10 4.70 0.46
C THR A 152 -10.60 4.42 0.47
N LYS A 153 -11.00 3.24 0.99
CA LYS A 153 -12.42 2.84 1.07
C LYS A 153 -13.26 3.78 1.94
N LYS A 154 -12.67 4.31 3.01
CA LYS A 154 -13.33 5.24 3.92
C LYS A 154 -13.47 6.63 3.29
N LEU A 155 -12.43 7.08 2.59
CA LEU A 155 -12.45 8.35 1.84
C LEU A 155 -13.53 8.35 0.77
N GLU A 156 -13.59 7.30 -0.07
CA GLU A 156 -14.64 7.17 -1.10
C GLU A 156 -16.06 7.11 -0.49
N LYS A 157 -16.23 6.37 0.61
CA LYS A 157 -17.53 6.30 1.33
C LYS A 157 -18.00 7.68 1.82
N MET A 158 -17.08 8.56 2.15
CA MET A 158 -17.35 9.94 2.59
C MET A 158 -17.36 10.95 1.41
N ASN A 159 -17.34 10.46 0.16
CA ASN A 159 -17.29 11.27 -1.06
C ASN A 159 -16.04 12.15 -1.19
N HIS A 160 -14.94 11.80 -0.55
CA HIS A 160 -13.65 12.42 -0.81
C HIS A 160 -13.03 11.83 -2.08
N PRO A 161 -12.71 12.64 -3.08
CA PRO A 161 -12.21 12.13 -4.36
C PRO A 161 -10.78 11.58 -4.21
N ILE A 162 -10.56 10.39 -4.76
CA ILE A 162 -9.22 9.78 -4.85
C ILE A 162 -8.60 10.13 -6.20
N LEU A 163 -7.37 10.62 -6.16
CA LEU A 163 -6.54 10.83 -7.34
C LEU A 163 -5.61 9.62 -7.50
N GLY A 164 -5.98 8.70 -8.36
CA GLY A 164 -5.28 7.44 -8.59
C GLY A 164 -6.21 6.24 -8.66
N THR A 165 -5.70 5.07 -8.25
CA THR A 165 -6.44 3.80 -8.24
C THR A 165 -7.58 3.82 -7.22
N SER A 166 -8.77 3.41 -7.63
CA SER A 166 -9.97 3.37 -6.79
C SER A 166 -9.87 2.37 -5.64
N ALA A 167 -10.69 2.56 -4.60
CA ALA A 167 -10.78 1.59 -3.50
C ALA A 167 -11.18 0.19 -3.99
N LYS A 168 -12.10 0.11 -4.95
CA LYS A 168 -12.50 -1.16 -5.55
C LYS A 168 -11.33 -1.86 -6.25
N SER A 169 -10.57 -1.14 -7.05
CA SER A 169 -9.40 -1.67 -7.75
C SER A 169 -8.31 -2.10 -6.76
N THR A 170 -8.09 -1.33 -5.71
CA THR A 170 -7.16 -1.68 -4.63
C THR A 170 -7.60 -2.95 -3.90
N GLU A 171 -8.89 -3.10 -3.59
CA GLU A 171 -9.44 -4.30 -2.95
C GLU A 171 -9.29 -5.54 -3.85
N MET A 172 -9.57 -5.42 -5.16
CA MET A 172 -9.39 -6.51 -6.13
C MET A 172 -7.93 -6.99 -6.23
N ALA A 173 -6.96 -6.11 -6.08
CA ALA A 173 -5.55 -6.47 -6.08
C ALA A 173 -5.09 -7.09 -4.75
N SER A 174 -5.68 -6.67 -3.63
CA SER A 174 -5.25 -7.05 -2.28
C SER A 174 -5.99 -8.27 -1.72
N ASP A 175 -7.22 -8.49 -2.15
CA ASP A 175 -8.00 -9.67 -1.75
C ASP A 175 -7.60 -10.88 -2.58
N ARG A 176 -7.13 -11.93 -1.89
CA ARG A 176 -6.60 -13.12 -2.55
C ARG A 176 -7.64 -13.83 -3.41
N GLY A 177 -8.87 -13.96 -2.93
CA GLY A 177 -9.94 -14.65 -3.65
C GLY A 177 -10.31 -13.95 -4.95
N TYR A 178 -10.48 -12.63 -4.88
CA TYR A 178 -10.71 -11.82 -6.08
C TYR A 178 -9.55 -11.85 -7.04
N PHE A 179 -8.33 -11.80 -6.53
CA PHE A 179 -7.13 -11.81 -7.38
C PHE A 179 -6.93 -13.16 -8.07
N GLU A 180 -7.19 -14.28 -7.38
CA GLU A 180 -7.14 -15.63 -7.97
C GLU A 180 -8.20 -15.79 -9.07
N GLU A 181 -9.44 -15.37 -8.84
CA GLU A 181 -10.49 -15.38 -9.86
C GLU A 181 -10.12 -14.52 -11.07
N LEU A 182 -9.63 -13.31 -10.83
CA LEU A 182 -9.21 -12.38 -11.86
C LEU A 182 -8.10 -12.96 -12.73
N THR A 183 -7.01 -13.43 -12.13
CA THR A 183 -5.86 -13.97 -12.85
C THR A 183 -6.21 -15.23 -13.64
N SER A 184 -7.07 -16.11 -13.09
CA SER A 184 -7.63 -17.26 -13.79
C SER A 184 -8.42 -16.83 -15.03
N ARG A 185 -9.27 -15.82 -14.93
CA ARG A 185 -10.09 -15.31 -16.02
C ARG A 185 -9.27 -14.73 -17.17
N ILE A 186 -8.19 -13.99 -16.85
CA ILE A 186 -7.32 -13.39 -17.86
C ILE A 186 -6.19 -14.30 -18.32
N GLY A 187 -6.12 -15.53 -17.81
CA GLY A 187 -5.12 -16.53 -18.19
C GLY A 187 -3.71 -16.19 -17.72
N VAL A 188 -3.56 -15.58 -16.55
CA VAL A 188 -2.28 -15.31 -15.89
C VAL A 188 -2.07 -16.35 -14.79
N PRO A 189 -1.04 -17.20 -14.85
CA PRO A 189 -0.84 -18.25 -13.87
C PRO A 189 -0.42 -17.72 -12.51
N GLN A 190 -0.97 -18.32 -11.43
CA GLN A 190 -0.48 -18.18 -10.06
C GLN A 190 0.05 -19.53 -9.55
N PRO A 191 0.95 -19.55 -8.56
CA PRO A 191 1.28 -20.80 -7.86
C PRO A 191 0.01 -21.43 -7.27
N PRO A 192 -0.17 -22.75 -7.36
CA PRO A 192 -1.27 -23.43 -6.66
C PRO A 192 -1.24 -23.14 -5.17
N ALA A 193 -2.39 -22.88 -4.58
CA ALA A 193 -2.46 -22.39 -3.22
C ALA A 193 -3.73 -22.84 -2.48
N GLY A 194 -3.81 -22.51 -1.20
CA GLY A 194 -4.99 -22.67 -0.36
C GLY A 194 -4.87 -21.95 0.97
N THR A 195 -6.00 -21.84 1.67
CA THR A 195 -6.11 -21.23 2.99
C THR A 195 -6.63 -22.26 3.97
N SER A 196 -6.06 -22.33 5.16
CA SER A 196 -6.47 -23.26 6.23
C SER A 196 -6.64 -22.53 7.55
N LEU A 197 -7.48 -23.09 8.42
CA LEU A 197 -7.68 -22.63 9.80
C LEU A 197 -7.02 -23.57 10.83
N ASN A 198 -6.55 -24.75 10.37
CA ASN A 198 -5.98 -25.76 11.24
C ASN A 198 -5.03 -26.68 10.48
N PHE A 199 -4.29 -27.52 11.22
CA PHE A 199 -3.32 -28.46 10.66
C PHE A 199 -3.95 -29.45 9.65
N GLU A 200 -5.11 -30.03 9.96
CA GLU A 200 -5.76 -31.05 9.12
C GLU A 200 -6.17 -30.50 7.74
N GLU A 201 -6.62 -29.24 7.69
CA GLU A 201 -6.91 -28.55 6.44
C GLU A 201 -5.61 -28.23 5.70
N ALA A 202 -4.59 -27.75 6.41
CA ALA A 202 -3.29 -27.43 5.87
C ALA A 202 -2.65 -28.65 5.20
N LYS A 203 -2.67 -29.80 5.86
CA LYS A 203 -2.17 -31.08 5.35
C LYS A 203 -2.85 -31.46 4.02
N LYS A 204 -4.19 -31.41 3.96
CA LYS A 204 -4.94 -31.70 2.73
C LYS A 204 -4.58 -30.78 1.58
N ILE A 205 -4.36 -29.52 1.87
CA ILE A 205 -3.94 -28.53 0.88
C ILE A 205 -2.53 -28.87 0.39
N ALA A 206 -1.58 -29.08 1.30
CA ALA A 206 -0.20 -29.41 0.97
C ALA A 206 -0.07 -30.70 0.15
N GLU A 207 -0.82 -31.75 0.50
CA GLU A 207 -0.90 -33.00 -0.29
C GLU A 207 -1.42 -32.73 -1.72
N ARG A 208 -2.46 -31.90 -1.87
CA ARG A 208 -3.05 -31.54 -3.16
C ARG A 208 -2.08 -30.79 -4.05
N ILE A 209 -1.38 -29.76 -3.50
CA ILE A 209 -0.48 -28.92 -4.26
C ILE A 209 0.94 -29.48 -4.33
N LYS A 210 1.24 -30.49 -3.52
CA LYS A 210 2.51 -31.22 -3.36
C LYS A 210 3.62 -30.39 -2.73
N TYR A 211 4.37 -31.00 -1.83
CA TYR A 211 5.57 -30.40 -1.23
C TYR A 211 6.67 -30.14 -2.28
N PRO A 212 7.61 -29.19 -2.04
CA PRO A 212 7.60 -28.26 -0.90
C PRO A 212 6.52 -27.18 -1.04
N VAL A 213 6.08 -26.65 0.11
CA VAL A 213 5.10 -25.54 0.20
C VAL A 213 5.66 -24.41 1.05
N ILE A 214 5.16 -23.20 0.82
CA ILE A 214 5.38 -22.06 1.72
C ILE A 214 4.16 -21.95 2.61
N VAL A 215 4.38 -21.85 3.92
CA VAL A 215 3.34 -21.66 4.92
C VAL A 215 3.56 -20.32 5.61
N ARG A 216 2.51 -19.52 5.72
CA ARG A 216 2.56 -18.21 6.39
C ARG A 216 1.20 -17.81 6.93
N PRO A 217 1.10 -17.11 8.08
CA PRO A 217 -0.15 -16.50 8.50
C PRO A 217 -0.61 -15.41 7.52
N SER A 218 -1.92 -15.22 7.35
CA SER A 218 -2.50 -14.24 6.41
C SER A 218 -2.16 -12.79 6.75
N PHE A 219 -1.91 -12.48 8.02
CA PHE A 219 -1.68 -11.13 8.53
C PHE A 219 -0.36 -11.02 9.28
N VAL A 220 0.76 -11.20 8.59
CA VAL A 220 2.09 -11.00 9.17
C VAL A 220 2.84 -9.97 8.36
N LEU A 221 3.39 -8.96 9.06
CA LEU A 221 4.25 -7.94 8.46
C LEU A 221 5.67 -8.49 8.29
N GLY A 222 6.27 -8.27 7.10
CA GLY A 222 7.70 -8.49 6.90
C GLY A 222 8.14 -9.95 6.90
N GLY A 223 7.31 -10.89 6.43
CA GLY A 223 7.71 -12.31 6.28
C GLY A 223 7.90 -13.08 7.60
N MET A 224 7.52 -12.54 8.75
CA MET A 224 7.56 -13.27 10.02
C MET A 224 6.73 -14.55 9.94
N ALA A 225 7.27 -15.65 10.48
CA ALA A 225 6.66 -16.97 10.47
C ALA A 225 6.36 -17.53 9.06
N MET A 226 7.05 -17.07 8.02
CA MET A 226 7.01 -17.68 6.70
C MET A 226 8.08 -18.77 6.61
N ASN A 227 7.65 -20.01 6.42
CA ASN A 227 8.54 -21.17 6.37
C ASN A 227 8.31 -21.97 5.08
N ILE A 228 9.42 -22.48 4.52
CA ILE A 228 9.37 -23.49 3.47
C ILE A 228 9.29 -24.85 4.15
N ILE A 229 8.27 -25.63 3.80
CA ILE A 229 7.93 -26.91 4.39
C ILE A 229 8.11 -28.00 3.33
N ASP A 230 9.00 -28.93 3.58
CA ASP A 230 9.39 -29.97 2.62
C ASP A 230 8.55 -31.26 2.69
N ASN A 231 7.90 -31.50 3.83
CA ASN A 231 7.12 -32.71 4.08
C ASN A 231 6.09 -32.52 5.19
N GLU A 232 5.28 -33.52 5.46
CA GLU A 232 4.21 -33.51 6.46
C GLU A 232 4.73 -33.31 7.90
N ASN A 233 5.83 -33.97 8.26
CA ASN A 233 6.39 -33.85 9.62
C ASN A 233 6.84 -32.40 9.92
N ASP A 234 7.44 -31.73 8.92
CA ASP A 234 7.84 -30.32 9.05
C ASP A 234 6.61 -29.42 9.18
N LEU A 235 5.51 -29.78 8.49
CA LEU A 235 4.25 -29.04 8.62
C LEU A 235 3.65 -29.19 10.03
N GLU A 236 3.67 -30.41 10.59
CA GLU A 236 3.21 -30.67 11.96
C GLU A 236 4.03 -29.87 12.97
N SER A 237 5.36 -29.93 12.87
CA SER A 237 6.28 -29.16 13.72
C SER A 237 6.00 -27.66 13.65
N TYR A 238 5.74 -27.12 12.46
CA TYR A 238 5.40 -25.72 12.27
C TYR A 238 4.14 -25.30 13.05
N PHE A 239 3.09 -26.16 13.04
CA PHE A 239 1.86 -25.88 13.77
C PHE A 239 2.00 -26.07 15.29
N GLU A 240 2.92 -26.93 15.74
CA GLU A 240 3.24 -27.10 17.17
C GLU A 240 4.06 -25.93 17.73
N GLU A 241 5.00 -25.38 16.94
CA GLU A 241 5.86 -24.27 17.35
C GLU A 241 5.15 -22.91 17.37
N HIS A 242 4.06 -22.77 16.62
CA HIS A 242 3.35 -21.50 16.47
C HIS A 242 1.92 -21.59 17.02
N ASP A 243 1.65 -20.83 18.06
CA ASP A 243 0.28 -20.66 18.60
C ASP A 243 -0.50 -19.59 17.82
N PHE A 244 -1.35 -20.03 16.91
CA PHE A 244 -2.22 -19.17 16.10
C PHE A 244 -3.54 -18.80 16.79
N SER A 245 -3.84 -19.32 17.99
CA SER A 245 -5.11 -19.12 18.70
C SER A 245 -5.35 -17.68 19.12
N ASN A 246 -4.29 -16.89 19.27
CA ASN A 246 -4.33 -15.50 19.67
C ASN A 246 -4.38 -14.50 18.50
N LEU A 247 -4.38 -14.99 17.26
CA LEU A 247 -4.50 -14.12 16.08
C LEU A 247 -5.96 -13.67 15.88
N ILE A 248 -6.14 -12.41 15.52
CA ILE A 248 -7.46 -11.84 15.20
C ILE A 248 -8.09 -12.55 14.00
N ASN A 249 -7.25 -13.03 13.08
CA ASN A 249 -7.65 -13.87 11.97
C ASN A 249 -6.63 -15.02 11.82
N PRO A 250 -6.98 -16.23 12.28
CA PRO A 250 -6.05 -17.38 12.31
C PRO A 250 -5.85 -18.07 10.95
N GLU A 251 -6.18 -17.41 9.85
CA GLU A 251 -5.98 -17.97 8.52
C GLU A 251 -4.50 -18.16 8.20
N ILE A 252 -4.15 -19.35 7.76
CA ILE A 252 -2.81 -19.75 7.33
C ILE A 252 -2.83 -20.00 5.84
N LEU A 253 -1.97 -19.32 5.12
CA LEU A 253 -1.78 -19.45 3.68
C LEU A 253 -0.78 -20.56 3.40
N ILE A 254 -1.10 -21.41 2.43
CA ILE A 254 -0.26 -22.51 1.97
C ILE A 254 -0.13 -22.37 0.47
N ASP A 255 1.05 -22.00 0.01
CA ASP A 255 1.37 -21.76 -1.37
C ASP A 255 2.36 -22.81 -1.87
N LYS A 256 2.23 -23.26 -3.12
CA LYS A 256 3.25 -24.10 -3.74
C LYS A 256 4.57 -23.35 -3.79
N TYR A 257 5.61 -23.88 -3.15
CA TYR A 257 6.96 -23.37 -3.33
C TYR A 257 7.46 -23.70 -4.74
N ILE A 258 7.86 -22.67 -5.47
CA ILE A 258 8.45 -22.78 -6.80
C ILE A 258 9.89 -22.32 -6.69
N GLU A 259 10.83 -23.25 -6.90
CA GLU A 259 12.24 -22.91 -6.99
C GLU A 259 12.51 -22.24 -8.34
N GLY A 260 12.41 -20.92 -8.38
CA GLY A 260 12.49 -20.12 -9.59
C GLY A 260 13.26 -18.82 -9.38
N ILE A 261 13.34 -18.05 -10.45
CA ILE A 261 13.94 -16.71 -10.44
C ILE A 261 12.85 -15.72 -10.07
N GLU A 262 13.04 -15.00 -8.98
CA GLU A 262 12.13 -13.95 -8.56
C GLU A 262 12.41 -12.66 -9.34
N LEU A 263 11.34 -12.09 -9.88
CA LEU A 263 11.37 -10.92 -10.74
C LEU A 263 10.32 -9.93 -10.28
N GLU A 264 10.61 -8.67 -10.45
CA GLU A 264 9.74 -7.58 -10.05
C GLU A 264 9.68 -6.50 -11.12
N ILE A 265 8.52 -5.87 -11.25
CA ILE A 265 8.35 -4.67 -12.06
C ILE A 265 7.68 -3.59 -11.23
N ASP A 266 8.12 -2.36 -11.46
CA ASP A 266 7.34 -1.16 -11.16
C ASP A 266 6.80 -0.58 -12.46
N ALA A 267 5.53 -0.20 -12.44
CA ALA A 267 4.85 0.29 -13.62
C ALA A 267 3.98 1.51 -13.28
N VAL A 268 3.72 2.33 -14.28
CA VAL A 268 2.76 3.45 -14.20
C VAL A 268 1.69 3.25 -15.26
N SER A 269 0.42 3.33 -14.85
CA SER A 269 -0.73 3.23 -15.75
C SER A 269 -1.61 4.47 -15.67
N ASP A 270 -2.19 4.86 -16.80
CA ASP A 270 -3.21 5.91 -16.87
C ASP A 270 -4.65 5.34 -16.98
N GLY A 271 -4.79 4.04 -16.76
CA GLY A 271 -6.04 3.29 -16.93
C GLY A 271 -6.23 2.71 -18.33
N LYS A 272 -5.37 3.05 -19.29
CA LYS A 272 -5.40 2.54 -20.70
C LYS A 272 -4.07 1.97 -21.10
N ASP A 273 -3.04 2.79 -20.97
CA ASP A 273 -1.67 2.43 -21.31
C ASP A 273 -0.85 2.20 -20.03
N ILE A 274 0.19 1.39 -20.17
CA ILE A 274 1.10 1.06 -19.09
C ILE A 274 2.55 1.31 -19.53
N LEU A 275 3.28 2.03 -18.70
CA LEU A 275 4.72 2.22 -18.85
C LEU A 275 5.43 1.31 -17.84
N ILE A 276 6.27 0.41 -18.35
CA ILE A 276 7.15 -0.45 -17.55
C ILE A 276 8.60 -0.07 -17.91
N PRO A 277 9.32 0.64 -17.02
CA PRO A 277 10.70 1.08 -17.29
C PRO A 277 11.66 -0.10 -17.48
N GLY A 278 11.41 -1.20 -16.81
CA GLY A 278 12.20 -2.42 -16.92
C GLY A 278 11.78 -3.49 -15.92
N ILE A 279 12.55 -4.57 -15.89
CA ILE A 279 12.34 -5.71 -15.00
C ILE A 279 13.52 -5.76 -14.04
N MET A 280 13.27 -5.93 -12.75
CA MET A 280 14.24 -6.18 -11.70
C MET A 280 14.35 -7.67 -11.44
N LEU A 281 15.53 -8.11 -11.01
CA LEU A 281 15.81 -9.50 -10.66
C LEU A 281 16.30 -9.52 -9.21
N HIS A 282 15.68 -10.35 -8.38
CA HIS A 282 16.14 -10.60 -7.01
C HIS A 282 17.25 -11.65 -7.00
N LEU A 283 18.30 -11.40 -6.22
CA LEU A 283 19.43 -12.33 -6.12
C LEU A 283 19.17 -13.46 -5.12
N GLU A 284 18.33 -13.20 -4.15
CA GLU A 284 17.91 -14.18 -3.16
C GLU A 284 16.94 -15.20 -3.78
N LYS A 285 16.84 -16.36 -3.11
CA LYS A 285 15.87 -17.39 -3.51
C LYS A 285 14.45 -16.93 -3.25
N ALA A 286 13.52 -17.43 -4.06
CA ALA A 286 12.09 -17.20 -3.86
C ALA A 286 11.66 -17.55 -2.41
N GLY A 287 10.85 -16.65 -1.83
CA GLY A 287 10.39 -16.75 -0.44
C GLY A 287 11.15 -15.86 0.55
N VAL A 288 12.12 -15.06 0.11
CA VAL A 288 12.69 -13.96 0.91
C VAL A 288 11.85 -12.70 0.67
N HIS A 289 11.57 -11.94 1.73
CA HIS A 289 10.82 -10.69 1.59
C HIS A 289 11.57 -9.69 0.70
N SER A 290 10.87 -9.04 -0.23
CA SER A 290 11.50 -8.13 -1.21
C SER A 290 12.30 -6.99 -0.56
N GLY A 291 11.86 -6.50 0.59
CA GLY A 291 12.59 -5.47 1.37
C GLY A 291 13.93 -5.93 1.95
N ASP A 292 14.17 -7.24 2.03
CA ASP A 292 15.39 -7.86 2.55
C ASP A 292 16.25 -8.46 1.43
N SER A 293 15.88 -8.27 0.17
CA SER A 293 16.58 -8.83 -0.98
C SER A 293 17.33 -7.77 -1.78
N VAL A 294 18.38 -8.21 -2.48
CA VAL A 294 19.15 -7.36 -3.41
C VAL A 294 18.53 -7.46 -4.80
N ALA A 295 17.97 -6.35 -5.30
CA ALA A 295 17.44 -6.27 -6.64
C ALA A 295 18.50 -5.77 -7.64
N VAL A 296 18.58 -6.41 -8.80
CA VAL A 296 19.47 -6.02 -9.91
C VAL A 296 18.63 -5.49 -11.07
N TYR A 297 18.95 -4.27 -11.50
CA TYR A 297 18.32 -3.63 -12.66
C TYR A 297 19.36 -3.28 -13.75
N PRO A 298 19.07 -3.49 -15.02
CA PRO A 298 18.00 -4.34 -15.54
C PRO A 298 18.25 -5.84 -15.28
N ALA A 299 17.19 -6.64 -15.20
CA ALA A 299 17.29 -8.08 -15.01
C ALA A 299 18.16 -8.73 -16.09
N LYS A 300 19.18 -9.48 -15.67
CA LYS A 300 20.10 -10.21 -16.54
C LYS A 300 19.69 -11.68 -16.66
N GLY A 301 20.05 -12.32 -17.77
CA GLY A 301 19.82 -13.75 -17.97
C GLY A 301 18.36 -14.13 -18.27
N ILE A 302 17.48 -13.14 -18.55
CA ILE A 302 16.10 -13.36 -18.98
C ILE A 302 16.04 -13.26 -20.51
N THR A 303 15.43 -14.26 -21.14
CA THR A 303 15.25 -14.30 -22.59
C THR A 303 14.22 -13.25 -23.05
N ARG A 304 14.26 -12.93 -24.35
CA ARG A 304 13.27 -12.02 -24.94
C ARG A 304 11.84 -12.55 -24.78
N GLN A 305 11.63 -13.83 -24.98
CA GLN A 305 10.31 -14.45 -24.86
C GLN A 305 9.76 -14.38 -23.43
N GLU A 306 10.60 -14.63 -22.42
CA GLU A 306 10.21 -14.50 -21.01
C GLU A 306 9.83 -13.05 -20.66
N LYS A 307 10.59 -12.06 -21.16
CA LYS A 307 10.25 -10.63 -21.01
C LYS A 307 8.89 -10.30 -21.63
N GLU A 308 8.63 -10.77 -22.85
CA GLU A 308 7.37 -10.54 -23.56
C GLU A 308 6.18 -11.08 -22.75
N VAL A 309 6.31 -12.27 -22.14
CA VAL A 309 5.27 -12.86 -21.26
C VAL A 309 5.03 -11.99 -20.01
N ILE A 310 6.10 -11.54 -19.34
CA ILE A 310 5.97 -10.68 -18.16
C ILE A 310 5.24 -9.37 -18.51
N LEU A 311 5.64 -8.73 -19.60
CA LEU A 311 5.01 -7.49 -20.07
C LEU A 311 3.54 -7.69 -20.45
N GLU A 312 3.21 -8.80 -21.11
CA GLU A 312 1.84 -9.16 -21.47
C GLU A 312 0.98 -9.36 -20.21
N TYR A 313 1.47 -10.14 -19.24
CA TYR A 313 0.75 -10.37 -17.98
C TYR A 313 0.54 -9.08 -17.20
N SER A 314 1.57 -8.24 -17.10
CA SER A 314 1.48 -6.93 -16.44
C SER A 314 0.42 -6.04 -17.06
N LYS A 315 0.36 -5.99 -18.40
CA LYS A 315 -0.66 -5.23 -19.13
C LYS A 315 -2.06 -5.75 -18.88
N LYS A 316 -2.27 -7.07 -18.95
CA LYS A 316 -3.57 -7.70 -18.67
C LYS A 316 -4.07 -7.39 -17.26
N ILE A 317 -3.19 -7.52 -16.26
CA ILE A 317 -3.50 -7.23 -14.86
C ILE A 317 -3.88 -5.76 -14.69
N ALA A 318 -3.04 -4.83 -15.18
CA ALA A 318 -3.30 -3.40 -15.05
C ALA A 318 -4.63 -2.98 -15.64
N GLN A 319 -4.97 -3.50 -16.83
CA GLN A 319 -6.22 -3.20 -17.52
C GLN A 319 -7.44 -3.80 -16.80
N GLU A 320 -7.34 -5.05 -16.35
CA GLU A 320 -8.46 -5.74 -15.69
C GLU A 320 -8.78 -5.14 -14.31
N ILE A 321 -7.77 -4.75 -13.55
CA ILE A 321 -7.94 -4.07 -12.26
C ILE A 321 -8.31 -2.59 -12.45
N ASN A 322 -8.09 -2.02 -13.63
CA ASN A 322 -8.21 -0.60 -13.92
C ASN A 322 -7.29 0.26 -13.02
N ILE A 323 -6.00 -0.05 -13.08
CA ILE A 323 -4.98 0.68 -12.31
C ILE A 323 -4.79 2.07 -12.91
N VAL A 324 -4.78 3.08 -12.02
CA VAL A 324 -4.40 4.46 -12.35
C VAL A 324 -3.31 4.90 -11.38
N GLY A 325 -2.12 5.17 -11.88
CA GLY A 325 -0.94 5.50 -11.11
C GLY A 325 0.06 4.35 -11.01
N LEU A 326 0.74 4.22 -9.88
CA LEU A 326 1.78 3.23 -9.68
C LEU A 326 1.21 1.83 -9.42
N MET A 327 1.95 0.84 -9.88
CA MET A 327 1.68 -0.57 -9.66
C MET A 327 3.01 -1.32 -9.60
N ASN A 328 3.15 -2.14 -8.58
CA ASN A 328 4.22 -3.11 -8.43
C ASN A 328 3.68 -4.52 -8.67
N ILE A 329 4.41 -5.36 -9.40
CA ILE A 329 4.05 -6.78 -9.61
C ILE A 329 5.27 -7.65 -9.38
N GLN A 330 5.09 -8.70 -8.59
CA GLN A 330 6.10 -9.74 -8.35
C GLN A 330 5.77 -11.00 -9.12
N PHE A 331 6.82 -11.59 -9.71
CA PHE A 331 6.74 -12.80 -10.53
C PHE A 331 7.77 -13.84 -10.08
N ILE A 332 7.47 -15.12 -10.35
CA ILE A 332 8.45 -16.20 -10.33
C ILE A 332 8.55 -16.80 -11.72
N LEU A 333 9.76 -16.87 -12.25
CA LEU A 333 10.10 -17.53 -13.49
C LEU A 333 10.63 -18.93 -13.18
N ASP A 334 9.81 -19.94 -13.45
CA ASP A 334 10.12 -21.37 -13.32
C ASP A 334 10.69 -21.91 -14.64
N ARG A 335 11.92 -22.42 -14.58
CA ARG A 335 12.62 -23.09 -15.71
C ARG A 335 12.83 -24.58 -15.49
N SER A 336 12.19 -25.18 -14.49
CA SER A 336 12.32 -26.61 -14.18
C SER A 336 11.71 -27.51 -15.26
N GLY A 337 10.71 -27.00 -15.98
CA GLY A 337 10.01 -27.71 -17.06
C GLY A 337 10.66 -27.55 -18.43
N LYS A 338 10.12 -28.24 -19.44
CA LYS A 338 10.55 -28.11 -20.83
C LYS A 338 10.29 -26.72 -21.43
N VAL A 339 9.27 -26.05 -20.92
CA VAL A 339 8.89 -24.69 -21.31
C VAL A 339 8.90 -23.84 -20.04
N PRO A 340 9.62 -22.71 -20.02
CA PRO A 340 9.59 -21.78 -18.88
C PRO A 340 8.17 -21.30 -18.61
N LYS A 341 7.83 -21.15 -17.33
CA LYS A 341 6.54 -20.60 -16.90
C LYS A 341 6.77 -19.39 -16.02
N VAL A 342 5.95 -18.38 -16.23
CA VAL A 342 5.91 -17.17 -15.39
C VAL A 342 4.67 -17.22 -14.54
N TYR A 343 4.84 -17.13 -13.23
CA TYR A 343 3.74 -17.03 -12.26
C TYR A 343 3.71 -15.65 -11.65
N VAL A 344 2.53 -15.07 -11.49
CA VAL A 344 2.35 -13.86 -10.70
C VAL A 344 2.16 -14.25 -9.23
N ILE A 345 2.87 -13.55 -8.33
CA ILE A 345 2.80 -13.77 -6.89
C ILE A 345 1.82 -12.79 -6.26
N GLU A 346 2.07 -11.51 -6.48
CA GLU A 346 1.24 -10.44 -5.94
C GLU A 346 1.27 -9.18 -6.80
N VAL A 347 0.26 -8.35 -6.62
CA VAL A 347 0.16 -7.03 -7.24
C VAL A 347 -0.15 -6.01 -6.17
N ASN A 348 0.65 -4.95 -6.14
CA ASN A 348 0.50 -3.83 -5.23
C ASN A 348 0.15 -2.57 -6.03
N PRO A 349 -1.10 -2.04 -5.97
CA PRO A 349 -1.50 -0.82 -6.70
C PRO A 349 -0.99 0.46 -6.00
N ARG A 350 0.28 0.51 -5.72
CA ARG A 350 0.98 1.56 -4.98
C ARG A 350 2.47 1.55 -5.31
N SER A 351 3.21 2.54 -4.79
CA SER A 351 4.68 2.46 -4.72
C SER A 351 5.13 1.27 -3.85
N SER A 352 6.23 0.70 -4.16
CA SER A 352 6.85 -0.37 -3.39
C SER A 352 8.33 -0.08 -3.16
#